data_60d42c07a03c32a08c04f06cbfc85be4
#
_entry.id   60d42c07a03c32a08c04f06cbfc85be4
#
_cell.length_a   1.000
_cell.length_b   1.000
_cell.length_c   1.000
_cell.angle_alpha   90.00
_cell.angle_beta   90.00
_cell.angle_gamma   90.00
#
_symmetry.space_group_name_H-M   'P 1'
#
loop_
_entity.id
_entity.type
_entity.pdbx_description
1 polymer ?
#
loop_
_entity_poly.entity_id
_entity_poly.type
_entity_poly.pdbx_seq_one_letter_code
_entity_poly.pdbx_strand_id
1 'polypeptide(L)'
;MNTLFDKIWDSHVVQQIADGPTQLYIDRLYCHEVTSPQAFDSLRRRGLQCFRPGQIYCMPDHNIPTHDQDKPIADPVSRTQVETLERNAAEFGLPYYGVMHPDNGIIHVVGPEKGLSLPGMTIVCGDSHTSTHGAMGAVAFGIGTSEVEMVMASQCVLQQKPKTMRITIDGCLGKGVTAKDMALYLMSQLSTSGATGYFVEYAGEAVRRLSMEGRLTLCNLSIEMGARGGIVAPDEVTMAYVKGRDFAPTGDAWDRAVAYWQTLKSDDDAVFDREYRFDAACIEPRITYGTNPGMGIAVTGHIPTLESIESEGRASFAKSLRYMGFAPGERLLGHKIDYVFLGACTNGRVEDFRAFASIVKGRKRHPDVVAWLVPGSWRVMREIEAEGIDVTLREAGFEIRQPGCSACLAMNDDRVGEGKYAVSTSNRNFEGRQGRGARTILASPLVAAAAAITGTIADPRELMTV
;
A
#
# COMPACT_ATOMS: atom_id res chain seq x y z
N MET A 1 -6.24 -0.06 -30.67
CA MET A 1 -6.17 1.13 -29.87
C MET A 1 -5.69 0.77 -28.47
N ASN A 2 -5.02 1.69 -27.78
CA ASN A 2 -4.13 1.34 -26.68
C ASN A 2 -4.78 1.61 -25.32
N THR A 3 -4.57 0.70 -24.38
CA THR A 3 -4.87 0.97 -22.97
C THR A 3 -3.86 1.98 -22.40
N LEU A 4 -4.16 2.60 -21.26
CA LEU A 4 -3.22 3.45 -20.53
C LEU A 4 -1.90 2.71 -20.26
N PHE A 5 -2.01 1.44 -19.85
CA PHE A 5 -0.85 0.59 -19.60
C PHE A 5 0.00 0.44 -20.89
N ASP A 6 -0.62 0.14 -22.05
CA ASP A 6 0.10 0.00 -23.32
C ASP A 6 0.84 1.28 -23.70
N LYS A 7 0.18 2.44 -23.59
CA LYS A 7 0.80 3.73 -23.93
C LYS A 7 2.09 3.99 -23.14
N ILE A 8 2.09 3.68 -21.85
CA ILE A 8 3.26 3.86 -21.00
C ILE A 8 4.28 2.77 -21.27
N TRP A 9 3.86 1.50 -21.30
CA TRP A 9 4.75 0.37 -21.56
C TRP A 9 5.49 0.54 -22.90
N ASP A 10 4.76 0.74 -23.97
CA ASP A 10 5.34 0.78 -25.31
C ASP A 10 6.30 1.97 -25.51
N SER A 11 6.06 3.10 -24.82
CA SER A 11 6.98 4.25 -24.82
C SER A 11 8.30 3.99 -24.08
N HIS A 12 8.37 2.93 -23.25
CA HIS A 12 9.56 2.55 -22.47
C HIS A 12 10.26 1.29 -23.01
N VAL A 13 9.75 0.70 -24.10
CA VAL A 13 10.40 -0.44 -24.75
C VAL A 13 11.71 -0.01 -25.40
N VAL A 14 12.82 -0.54 -24.89
CA VAL A 14 14.15 -0.37 -25.50
C VAL A 14 14.34 -1.39 -26.62
N GLN A 15 13.96 -2.64 -26.35
CA GLN A 15 14.05 -3.74 -27.31
C GLN A 15 13.05 -4.84 -26.97
N GLN A 16 12.40 -5.38 -27.99
CA GLN A 16 11.67 -6.64 -27.88
C GLN A 16 12.61 -7.78 -28.29
N ILE A 17 12.89 -8.70 -27.39
CA ILE A 17 13.68 -9.90 -27.69
C ILE A 17 12.79 -10.87 -28.45
N ALA A 18 13.25 -11.39 -29.56
CA ALA A 18 12.51 -12.37 -30.33
C ALA A 18 12.22 -13.62 -29.47
N ASP A 19 10.94 -14.01 -29.40
CA ASP A 19 10.44 -15.11 -28.57
C ASP A 19 10.80 -15.00 -27.07
N GLY A 20 11.10 -13.79 -26.61
CA GLY A 20 11.61 -13.52 -25.26
C GLY A 20 10.92 -12.33 -24.58
N PRO A 21 11.49 -11.90 -23.45
CA PRO A 21 10.99 -10.76 -22.71
C PRO A 21 11.24 -9.44 -23.41
N THR A 22 10.53 -8.41 -22.99
CA THR A 22 10.77 -7.01 -23.35
C THR A 22 11.86 -6.43 -22.47
N GLN A 23 12.85 -5.77 -23.06
CA GLN A 23 13.78 -4.89 -22.35
C GLN A 23 13.08 -3.54 -22.15
N LEU A 24 12.71 -3.26 -20.91
CA LEU A 24 11.96 -2.08 -20.52
C LEU A 24 12.88 -1.09 -19.80
N TYR A 25 12.88 0.17 -20.25
CA TYR A 25 13.55 1.27 -19.53
C TYR A 25 12.81 1.60 -18.25
N ILE A 26 13.54 1.94 -17.19
CA ILE A 26 12.99 2.26 -15.87
C ILE A 26 13.34 3.70 -15.49
N ASP A 27 12.33 4.54 -15.28
CA ASP A 27 12.54 5.94 -14.88
C ASP A 27 12.95 6.10 -13.42
N ARG A 28 12.45 5.22 -12.55
CA ARG A 28 12.69 5.32 -11.12
C ARG A 28 12.92 3.95 -10.48
N LEU A 29 14.01 3.82 -9.76
CA LEU A 29 14.28 2.70 -8.87
C LEU A 29 14.25 3.19 -7.42
N TYR A 30 13.46 2.51 -6.59
CA TYR A 30 13.50 2.68 -5.14
C TYR A 30 14.23 1.51 -4.49
N CYS A 31 15.06 1.81 -3.47
CA CYS A 31 15.84 0.82 -2.74
C CYS A 31 15.61 0.96 -1.24
N HIS A 32 15.32 -0.14 -0.58
CA HIS A 32 15.25 -0.23 0.87
C HIS A 32 16.22 -1.30 1.42
N GLU A 33 16.38 -1.37 2.73
CA GLU A 33 17.42 -2.13 3.39
C GLU A 33 17.28 -3.65 3.28
N VAL A 34 16.08 -4.17 2.97
CA VAL A 34 15.83 -5.62 2.96
C VAL A 34 16.25 -6.29 1.66
N THR A 35 15.94 -5.69 0.50
CA THR A 35 16.08 -6.34 -0.83
C THR A 35 17.23 -5.80 -1.67
N SER A 36 17.89 -4.72 -1.26
CA SER A 36 18.96 -4.09 -2.06
C SER A 36 20.40 -4.57 -1.76
N PRO A 37 20.75 -5.12 -0.57
CA PRO A 37 22.15 -5.39 -0.22
C PRO A 37 22.87 -6.30 -1.21
N GLN A 38 22.22 -7.38 -1.66
CA GLN A 38 22.81 -8.35 -2.59
C GLN A 38 23.00 -7.76 -3.99
N ALA A 39 22.11 -6.83 -4.42
CA ALA A 39 22.28 -6.14 -5.69
C ALA A 39 23.52 -5.25 -5.69
N PHE A 40 23.75 -4.47 -4.64
CA PHE A 40 24.98 -3.67 -4.48
C PHE A 40 26.22 -4.52 -4.41
N ASP A 41 26.17 -5.63 -3.67
CA ASP A 41 27.30 -6.56 -3.56
C ASP A 41 27.67 -7.19 -4.90
N SER A 42 26.68 -7.52 -5.72
CA SER A 42 26.90 -8.04 -7.06
C SER A 42 27.53 -7.00 -7.99
N LEU A 43 27.06 -5.74 -7.97
CA LEU A 43 27.68 -4.64 -8.72
C LEU A 43 29.17 -4.50 -8.34
N ARG A 44 29.46 -4.50 -7.04
CA ARG A 44 30.84 -4.38 -6.51
C ARG A 44 31.73 -5.51 -7.01
N ARG A 45 31.27 -6.77 -6.90
CA ARG A 45 32.03 -7.94 -7.39
C ARG A 45 32.29 -7.90 -8.90
N ARG A 46 31.39 -7.30 -9.67
CA ARG A 46 31.52 -7.16 -11.13
C ARG A 46 32.23 -5.89 -11.57
N GLY A 47 32.64 -5.02 -10.63
CA GLY A 47 33.26 -3.73 -10.94
C GLY A 47 32.35 -2.76 -11.67
N LEU A 48 31.01 -2.87 -11.47
CA LEU A 48 30.01 -2.03 -12.10
C LEU A 48 29.61 -0.87 -11.20
N GLN A 49 29.20 0.25 -11.81
CA GLN A 49 28.64 1.41 -11.16
C GLN A 49 27.15 1.54 -11.48
N CYS A 50 26.42 2.32 -10.70
CA CYS A 50 25.05 2.68 -11.05
C CYS A 50 25.05 3.57 -12.30
N PHE A 51 24.28 3.17 -13.33
CA PHE A 51 24.24 3.85 -14.62
C PHE A 51 23.66 5.27 -14.51
N ARG A 52 22.58 5.45 -13.73
CA ARG A 52 21.93 6.73 -13.50
C ARG A 52 21.63 6.94 -12.01
N PRO A 53 22.62 7.34 -11.18
CA PRO A 53 22.45 7.49 -9.73
C PRO A 53 21.30 8.42 -9.35
N GLY A 54 21.05 9.50 -10.10
CA GLY A 54 19.96 10.44 -9.82
C GLY A 54 18.53 9.89 -10.06
N GLN A 55 18.41 8.69 -10.59
CA GLN A 55 17.11 8.01 -10.76
C GLN A 55 16.87 6.90 -9.71
N ILE A 56 17.81 6.72 -8.78
CA ILE A 56 17.77 5.72 -7.71
C ILE A 56 17.66 6.45 -6.38
N TYR A 57 16.67 6.10 -5.56
CA TYR A 57 16.45 6.68 -4.25
C TYR A 57 16.45 5.60 -3.18
N CYS A 58 17.24 5.80 -2.13
CA CYS A 58 17.40 4.85 -1.04
C CYS A 58 16.79 5.41 0.26
N MET A 59 15.99 4.60 0.95
CA MET A 59 15.49 4.90 2.28
C MET A 59 15.17 3.62 3.05
N PRO A 60 15.55 3.50 4.33
CA PRO A 60 15.15 2.41 5.18
C PRO A 60 13.73 2.66 5.70
N ASP A 61 12.89 1.62 5.70
CA ASP A 61 11.50 1.71 6.16
C ASP A 61 10.96 0.44 6.84
N HIS A 62 11.59 -0.72 6.62
CA HIS A 62 11.11 -2.01 7.12
C HIS A 62 11.63 -2.34 8.52
N ASN A 63 12.93 -2.17 8.75
CA ASN A 63 13.64 -2.59 9.96
C ASN A 63 13.91 -1.43 10.94
N ILE A 64 13.31 -0.28 10.71
CA ILE A 64 13.45 0.87 11.60
C ILE A 64 12.47 0.75 12.78
N PRO A 65 12.86 1.13 14.00
CA PRO A 65 11.95 1.21 15.13
C PRO A 65 10.94 2.35 14.91
N THR A 66 9.80 2.30 15.59
CA THR A 66 8.79 3.37 15.56
C THR A 66 8.79 4.22 16.83
N HIS A 67 9.79 4.07 17.64
CA HIS A 67 10.11 4.89 18.81
C HIS A 67 11.62 4.97 18.99
N ASP A 68 12.09 6.01 19.66
CA ASP A 68 13.52 6.21 19.96
C ASP A 68 14.43 6.15 18.71
N GLN A 69 13.95 6.68 17.57
CA GLN A 69 14.73 6.66 16.30
C GLN A 69 16.00 7.52 16.36
N ASP A 70 16.14 8.37 17.35
CA ASP A 70 17.36 9.14 17.67
C ASP A 70 18.44 8.28 18.36
N LYS A 71 18.11 7.05 18.76
CA LYS A 71 19.03 6.09 19.38
C LYS A 71 19.46 5.02 18.36
N PRO A 72 20.62 4.36 18.58
CA PRO A 72 21.00 3.21 17.78
C PRO A 72 19.95 2.11 17.79
N ILE A 73 19.65 1.53 16.63
CA ILE A 73 18.71 0.39 16.52
C ILE A 73 19.19 -0.74 17.40
N ALA A 74 18.36 -1.19 18.34
CA ALA A 74 18.75 -2.18 19.36
C ALA A 74 18.98 -3.57 18.75
N ASP A 75 18.11 -4.01 17.83
CA ASP A 75 18.27 -5.29 17.13
C ASP A 75 19.49 -5.27 16.21
N PRO A 76 20.50 -6.16 16.40
CA PRO A 76 21.73 -6.12 15.62
C PRO A 76 21.53 -6.43 14.12
N VAL A 77 20.53 -7.25 13.77
CA VAL A 77 20.26 -7.63 12.38
C VAL A 77 19.65 -6.45 11.64
N SER A 78 18.61 -5.85 12.21
CA SER A 78 17.96 -4.65 11.69
C SER A 78 18.96 -3.50 11.54
N ARG A 79 19.78 -3.25 12.57
CA ARG A 79 20.84 -2.24 12.53
C ARG A 79 21.82 -2.49 11.38
N THR A 80 22.33 -3.70 11.24
CA THR A 80 23.26 -4.06 10.17
C THR A 80 22.65 -3.81 8.78
N GLN A 81 21.38 -4.14 8.59
CA GLN A 81 20.71 -3.93 7.30
C GLN A 81 20.56 -2.44 6.96
N VAL A 82 20.13 -1.61 7.93
CA VAL A 82 19.99 -0.16 7.75
C VAL A 82 21.34 0.50 7.48
N GLU A 83 22.36 0.21 8.29
CA GLU A 83 23.72 0.73 8.10
C GLU A 83 24.36 0.25 6.78
N THR A 84 24.01 -0.96 6.31
CA THR A 84 24.48 -1.46 5.01
C THR A 84 23.86 -0.68 3.86
N LEU A 85 22.56 -0.35 3.92
CA LEU A 85 21.95 0.50 2.90
C LEU A 85 22.61 1.88 2.87
N GLU A 86 22.87 2.49 4.03
CA GLU A 86 23.54 3.78 4.14
C GLU A 86 24.92 3.77 3.50
N ARG A 87 25.77 2.77 3.86
CA ARG A 87 27.10 2.61 3.26
C ARG A 87 27.03 2.40 1.76
N ASN A 88 26.12 1.57 1.28
CA ASN A 88 25.94 1.32 -0.15
C ASN A 88 25.50 2.59 -0.89
N ALA A 89 24.54 3.34 -0.34
CA ALA A 89 24.11 4.60 -0.94
C ALA A 89 25.25 5.61 -1.04
N ALA A 90 26.06 5.75 0.01
CA ALA A 90 27.23 6.61 0.02
C ALA A 90 28.28 6.18 -1.00
N GLU A 91 28.60 4.87 -1.05
CA GLU A 91 29.59 4.31 -1.99
C GLU A 91 29.21 4.53 -3.45
N PHE A 92 27.94 4.33 -3.79
CA PHE A 92 27.44 4.47 -5.17
C PHE A 92 26.91 5.86 -5.52
N GLY A 93 27.04 6.84 -4.60
CA GLY A 93 26.63 8.24 -4.81
C GLY A 93 25.12 8.42 -4.99
N LEU A 94 24.32 7.64 -4.26
CA LEU A 94 22.86 7.65 -4.38
C LEU A 94 22.20 8.59 -3.36
N PRO A 95 21.11 9.29 -3.70
CA PRO A 95 20.24 9.96 -2.74
C PRO A 95 19.78 9.00 -1.64
N TYR A 96 19.97 9.39 -0.38
CA TYR A 96 19.64 8.58 0.79
C TYR A 96 18.85 9.40 1.83
N TYR A 97 17.68 8.93 2.20
CA TYR A 97 16.86 9.50 3.27
C TYR A 97 16.89 8.56 4.48
N GLY A 98 17.92 8.73 5.33
CA GLY A 98 18.16 7.91 6.52
C GLY A 98 17.11 8.10 7.62
N VAL A 99 17.17 7.30 8.68
CA VAL A 99 16.14 7.20 9.74
C VAL A 99 15.71 8.56 10.32
N MET A 100 16.66 9.46 10.60
CA MET A 100 16.37 10.80 11.15
C MET A 100 16.27 11.90 10.09
N HIS A 101 16.32 11.54 8.80
CA HIS A 101 16.16 12.53 7.74
C HIS A 101 14.70 13.05 7.75
N PRO A 102 14.46 14.37 7.63
CA PRO A 102 13.11 14.94 7.69
C PRO A 102 12.17 14.45 6.58
N ASP A 103 12.72 13.87 5.53
CA ASP A 103 11.98 13.25 4.43
C ASP A 103 12.01 11.71 4.48
N ASN A 104 12.43 11.10 5.58
CA ASN A 104 12.34 9.65 5.74
C ASN A 104 10.89 9.21 5.99
N GLY A 105 10.61 7.98 5.63
CA GLY A 105 9.34 7.30 5.81
C GLY A 105 9.25 6.08 4.92
N ILE A 106 8.07 5.51 4.85
CA ILE A 106 7.78 4.38 3.97
C ILE A 106 7.96 4.81 2.51
N ILE A 107 8.78 4.08 1.77
CA ILE A 107 9.19 4.42 0.41
C ILE A 107 8.00 4.69 -0.54
N HIS A 108 6.91 3.92 -0.39
CA HIS A 108 5.68 4.05 -1.17
C HIS A 108 4.75 5.19 -0.68
N VAL A 109 5.11 5.85 0.41
CA VAL A 109 4.48 7.10 0.89
C VAL A 109 5.34 8.29 0.44
N VAL A 110 6.63 8.24 0.71
CA VAL A 110 7.57 9.34 0.40
C VAL A 110 7.70 9.59 -1.09
N GLY A 111 7.74 8.54 -1.92
CA GLY A 111 7.87 8.69 -3.37
C GLY A 111 6.81 9.61 -3.99
N PRO A 112 5.50 9.34 -3.79
CA PRO A 112 4.44 10.26 -4.21
C PRO A 112 4.48 11.63 -3.52
N GLU A 113 4.72 11.67 -2.21
CA GLU A 113 4.76 12.93 -1.43
C GLU A 113 5.84 13.90 -1.90
N LYS A 114 6.96 13.40 -2.36
CA LYS A 114 8.07 14.21 -2.88
C LYS A 114 7.90 14.58 -4.36
N GLY A 115 6.94 13.99 -5.08
CA GLY A 115 6.82 14.11 -6.53
C GLY A 115 7.91 13.32 -7.27
N LEU A 116 8.50 12.30 -6.65
CA LEU A 116 9.45 11.38 -7.27
C LEU A 116 8.74 10.36 -8.17
N SER A 117 7.47 10.14 -7.94
CA SER A 117 6.58 9.30 -8.74
C SER A 117 5.63 10.20 -9.50
N LEU A 118 5.73 10.20 -10.82
CA LEU A 118 4.96 11.07 -11.71
C LEU A 118 4.20 10.26 -12.77
N PRO A 119 3.12 10.82 -13.34
CA PRO A 119 2.38 10.15 -14.40
C PRO A 119 3.27 9.81 -15.60
N GLY A 120 3.01 8.66 -16.20
CA GLY A 120 3.72 8.19 -17.38
C GLY A 120 5.09 7.54 -17.11
N MET A 121 5.55 7.48 -15.88
CA MET A 121 6.81 6.82 -15.51
C MET A 121 6.68 5.30 -15.42
N THR A 122 7.81 4.62 -15.58
CA THR A 122 8.04 3.24 -15.13
C THR A 122 8.79 3.26 -13.80
N ILE A 123 8.23 2.60 -12.77
CA ILE A 123 8.76 2.65 -11.40
C ILE A 123 8.91 1.23 -10.86
N VAL A 124 10.08 0.93 -10.29
CA VAL A 124 10.34 -0.38 -9.70
C VAL A 124 10.99 -0.26 -8.31
N CYS A 125 10.79 -1.30 -7.51
CA CYS A 125 11.41 -1.49 -6.20
C CYS A 125 11.46 -2.99 -5.88
N GLY A 126 12.31 -3.39 -4.97
CA GLY A 126 12.35 -4.77 -4.44
C GLY A 126 11.18 -5.13 -3.51
N ASP A 127 10.08 -4.40 -3.55
CA ASP A 127 8.85 -4.61 -2.79
C ASP A 127 7.64 -4.71 -3.73
N SER A 128 6.77 -5.68 -3.46
CA SER A 128 5.56 -5.90 -4.25
C SER A 128 4.58 -4.71 -4.20
N HIS A 129 4.53 -3.95 -3.10
CA HIS A 129 3.65 -2.78 -2.96
C HIS A 129 4.11 -1.55 -3.75
N THR A 130 5.14 -1.69 -4.59
CA THR A 130 5.49 -0.71 -5.63
C THR A 130 4.29 -0.37 -6.53
N SER A 131 3.32 -1.29 -6.66
CA SER A 131 2.03 -1.05 -7.33
C SER A 131 1.30 0.22 -6.85
N THR A 132 1.57 0.67 -5.61
CA THR A 132 1.05 1.92 -5.04
C THR A 132 1.22 3.11 -5.98
N HIS A 133 2.39 3.22 -6.63
CA HIS A 133 2.73 4.36 -7.49
C HIS A 133 1.88 4.40 -8.78
N GLY A 134 1.19 3.32 -9.13
CA GLY A 134 0.24 3.31 -10.23
C GLY A 134 -0.96 4.25 -10.04
N ALA A 135 -1.26 4.63 -8.81
CA ALA A 135 -2.24 5.67 -8.51
C ALA A 135 -1.88 7.04 -9.11
N MET A 136 -0.59 7.28 -9.33
CA MET A 136 -0.09 8.49 -10.00
C MET A 136 -0.22 8.43 -11.53
N GLY A 137 -0.71 7.32 -12.11
CA GLY A 137 -0.70 7.09 -13.55
C GLY A 137 0.66 6.60 -14.07
N ALA A 138 1.38 5.83 -13.26
CA ALA A 138 2.67 5.22 -13.59
C ALA A 138 2.53 3.70 -13.75
N VAL A 139 3.36 3.08 -14.59
CA VAL A 139 3.52 1.63 -14.63
C VAL A 139 4.52 1.23 -13.55
N ALA A 140 4.00 0.78 -12.42
CA ALA A 140 4.77 0.52 -11.22
C ALA A 140 4.59 -0.92 -10.72
N PHE A 141 5.70 -1.62 -10.45
CA PHE A 141 5.67 -3.01 -10.04
C PHE A 141 6.92 -3.44 -9.24
N GLY A 142 6.74 -4.46 -8.40
CA GLY A 142 7.83 -5.06 -7.65
C GLY A 142 8.72 -5.94 -8.52
N ILE A 143 10.02 -5.97 -8.21
CA ILE A 143 11.03 -6.78 -8.92
C ILE A 143 11.90 -7.55 -7.92
N GLY A 144 12.53 -8.63 -8.38
CA GLY A 144 13.48 -9.40 -7.57
C GLY A 144 14.84 -8.72 -7.42
N THR A 145 15.62 -9.16 -6.46
CA THR A 145 16.95 -8.58 -6.16
C THR A 145 17.91 -8.59 -7.37
N SER A 146 17.90 -9.65 -8.18
CA SER A 146 18.72 -9.70 -9.40
C SER A 146 18.27 -8.70 -10.46
N GLU A 147 16.98 -8.40 -10.51
CA GLU A 147 16.44 -7.37 -11.38
C GLU A 147 16.76 -5.95 -10.86
N VAL A 148 16.81 -5.77 -9.52
CA VAL A 148 17.30 -4.52 -8.91
C VAL A 148 18.74 -4.25 -9.36
N GLU A 149 19.62 -5.26 -9.30
CA GLU A 149 21.00 -5.16 -9.83
C GLU A 149 21.00 -4.74 -11.31
N MET A 150 20.18 -5.40 -12.13
CA MET A 150 20.07 -5.10 -13.57
C MET A 150 19.68 -3.65 -13.81
N VAL A 151 18.66 -3.14 -13.09
CA VAL A 151 18.22 -1.75 -13.20
C VAL A 151 19.32 -0.79 -12.73
N MET A 152 20.02 -1.07 -11.63
CA MET A 152 21.14 -0.24 -11.18
C MET A 152 22.22 -0.12 -12.25
N ALA A 153 22.57 -1.24 -12.90
CA ALA A 153 23.67 -1.31 -13.87
C ALA A 153 23.29 -0.74 -15.25
N SER A 154 22.03 -0.81 -15.68
CA SER A 154 21.61 -0.54 -17.06
C SER A 154 20.42 0.40 -17.20
N GLN A 155 19.72 0.72 -16.13
CA GLN A 155 18.43 1.41 -16.08
C GLN A 155 17.32 0.66 -16.84
N CYS A 156 17.50 -0.63 -17.08
CA CYS A 156 16.54 -1.50 -17.78
C CYS A 156 16.27 -2.76 -16.99
N VAL A 157 15.11 -3.37 -17.26
CA VAL A 157 14.73 -4.68 -16.75
C VAL A 157 14.14 -5.54 -17.88
N LEU A 158 14.29 -6.85 -17.78
CA LEU A 158 13.67 -7.80 -18.70
C LEU A 158 12.35 -8.29 -18.10
N GLN A 159 11.22 -8.01 -18.78
CA GLN A 159 9.90 -8.36 -18.30
C GLN A 159 9.01 -8.94 -19.42
N GLN A 160 8.20 -9.93 -19.08
CA GLN A 160 7.09 -10.32 -19.93
C GLN A 160 5.96 -9.29 -19.78
N LYS A 161 5.44 -8.80 -20.91
CA LYS A 161 4.30 -7.86 -20.89
C LYS A 161 3.08 -8.58 -20.29
N PRO A 162 2.52 -8.12 -19.16
CA PRO A 162 1.33 -8.72 -18.58
C PRO A 162 0.10 -8.46 -19.46
N LYS A 163 -0.93 -9.26 -19.28
CA LYS A 163 -2.26 -9.00 -19.83
C LYS A 163 -2.89 -7.78 -19.15
N THR A 164 -3.87 -7.17 -19.78
CA THR A 164 -4.58 -6.01 -19.27
C THR A 164 -5.95 -6.39 -18.69
N MET A 165 -6.29 -5.82 -17.54
CA MET A 165 -7.59 -5.98 -16.91
C MET A 165 -8.16 -4.61 -16.57
N ARG A 166 -9.46 -4.38 -16.82
CA ARG A 166 -10.16 -3.19 -16.35
C ARG A 166 -11.18 -3.54 -15.28
N ILE A 167 -11.12 -2.84 -14.16
CA ILE A 167 -12.13 -2.91 -13.09
C ILE A 167 -12.82 -1.53 -13.03
N THR A 168 -14.06 -1.48 -13.49
CA THR A 168 -14.89 -0.28 -13.46
C THR A 168 -15.79 -0.31 -12.24
N ILE A 169 -15.74 0.76 -11.43
CA ILE A 169 -16.58 0.91 -10.24
C ILE A 169 -17.36 2.21 -10.41
N ASP A 170 -18.66 2.07 -10.65
CA ASP A 170 -19.57 3.18 -10.89
C ASP A 170 -20.36 3.55 -9.64
N GLY A 171 -21.00 4.72 -9.66
CA GLY A 171 -21.76 5.24 -8.53
C GLY A 171 -20.90 5.92 -7.46
N CYS A 172 -21.41 5.98 -6.23
CA CYS A 172 -20.77 6.65 -5.09
C CYS A 172 -20.65 5.72 -3.91
N LEU A 173 -19.53 5.80 -3.19
CA LEU A 173 -19.35 5.10 -1.91
C LEU A 173 -20.35 5.62 -0.87
N GLY A 174 -20.91 4.69 -0.09
CA GLY A 174 -21.80 5.01 1.01
C GLY A 174 -21.09 5.64 2.22
N LYS A 175 -21.88 6.15 3.18
CA LYS A 175 -21.37 6.69 4.44
C LYS A 175 -20.52 5.62 5.17
N GLY A 176 -19.35 6.00 5.64
CA GLY A 176 -18.45 5.12 6.40
C GLY A 176 -17.64 4.14 5.56
N VAL A 177 -17.69 4.27 4.23
CA VAL A 177 -16.95 3.41 3.29
C VAL A 177 -15.75 4.17 2.73
N THR A 178 -14.60 3.53 2.69
CA THR A 178 -13.34 4.10 2.20
C THR A 178 -12.78 3.27 1.01
N ALA A 179 -11.70 3.75 0.40
CA ALA A 179 -10.97 3.00 -0.63
C ALA A 179 -10.45 1.64 -0.13
N LYS A 180 -10.15 1.50 1.17
CA LYS A 180 -9.78 0.22 1.78
C LYS A 180 -10.93 -0.78 1.73
N ASP A 181 -12.15 -0.34 2.05
CA ASP A 181 -13.33 -1.18 1.98
C ASP A 181 -13.63 -1.60 0.53
N MET A 182 -13.44 -0.67 -0.43
CA MET A 182 -13.53 -0.96 -1.87
C MET A 182 -12.54 -2.06 -2.27
N ALA A 183 -11.28 -1.96 -1.89
CA ALA A 183 -10.27 -2.97 -2.22
C ALA A 183 -10.58 -4.33 -1.57
N LEU A 184 -10.98 -4.36 -0.29
CA LEU A 184 -11.40 -5.59 0.39
C LEU A 184 -12.65 -6.21 -0.25
N TYR A 185 -13.58 -5.38 -0.73
CA TYR A 185 -14.73 -5.85 -1.49
C TYR A 185 -14.30 -6.54 -2.78
N LEU A 186 -13.48 -5.89 -3.59
CA LEU A 186 -12.98 -6.46 -4.85
C LEU A 186 -12.27 -7.81 -4.61
N MET A 187 -11.42 -7.89 -3.59
CA MET A 187 -10.73 -9.14 -3.24
C MET A 187 -11.70 -10.24 -2.80
N SER A 188 -12.79 -9.90 -2.13
CA SER A 188 -13.82 -10.89 -1.76
C SER A 188 -14.63 -11.39 -2.95
N GLN A 189 -14.71 -10.62 -4.06
CA GLN A 189 -15.43 -11.00 -5.28
C GLN A 189 -14.52 -11.73 -6.29
N LEU A 190 -13.26 -11.30 -6.40
CA LEU A 190 -12.33 -11.78 -7.42
C LEU A 190 -11.31 -12.81 -6.91
N SER A 191 -11.23 -13.01 -5.59
CA SER A 191 -10.23 -13.77 -4.86
C SER A 191 -8.82 -13.14 -4.87
N THR A 192 -7.91 -13.73 -4.09
CA THR A 192 -6.49 -13.32 -4.03
C THR A 192 -5.67 -13.72 -5.26
N SER A 193 -6.25 -14.44 -6.21
CA SER A 193 -5.62 -14.84 -7.47
C SER A 193 -6.37 -14.33 -8.71
N GLY A 194 -7.44 -13.57 -8.54
CA GLY A 194 -8.33 -13.14 -9.62
C GLY A 194 -7.69 -12.27 -10.69
N ALA A 195 -6.60 -11.58 -10.34
CA ALA A 195 -5.84 -10.73 -11.27
C ALA A 195 -4.44 -11.28 -11.59
N THR A 196 -4.17 -12.55 -11.33
CA THR A 196 -2.87 -13.16 -11.61
C THR A 196 -2.53 -13.08 -13.10
N GLY A 197 -1.36 -12.49 -13.41
CA GLY A 197 -0.90 -12.29 -14.77
C GLY A 197 -1.42 -11.03 -15.46
N TYR A 198 -2.20 -10.21 -14.76
CA TYR A 198 -2.76 -8.96 -15.28
C TYR A 198 -2.12 -7.73 -14.65
N PHE A 199 -2.10 -6.64 -15.42
CA PHE A 199 -1.98 -5.28 -14.94
C PHE A 199 -3.38 -4.66 -14.90
N VAL A 200 -3.79 -4.12 -13.76
CA VAL A 200 -5.18 -3.71 -13.51
C VAL A 200 -5.35 -2.21 -13.66
N GLU A 201 -6.22 -1.77 -14.59
CA GLU A 201 -6.68 -0.38 -14.67
C GLU A 201 -7.99 -0.22 -13.90
N TYR A 202 -7.99 0.66 -12.91
CA TYR A 202 -9.19 1.04 -12.17
C TYR A 202 -9.84 2.24 -12.82
N ALA A 203 -11.15 2.14 -13.11
CA ALA A 203 -11.95 3.14 -13.79
C ALA A 203 -13.33 3.28 -13.13
N GLY A 204 -14.15 4.18 -13.65
CA GLY A 204 -15.51 4.43 -13.19
C GLY A 204 -15.63 5.68 -12.31
N GLU A 205 -16.87 6.06 -12.02
CA GLU A 205 -17.18 7.29 -11.30
C GLU A 205 -16.63 7.25 -9.87
N ALA A 206 -16.82 6.13 -9.18
CA ALA A 206 -16.36 5.97 -7.79
C ALA A 206 -14.84 6.12 -7.68
N VAL A 207 -14.06 5.60 -8.65
CA VAL A 207 -12.59 5.73 -8.65
C VAL A 207 -12.18 7.18 -8.92
N ARG A 208 -12.83 7.87 -9.86
CA ARG A 208 -12.53 9.30 -10.12
C ARG A 208 -12.80 10.19 -8.93
N ARG A 209 -13.79 9.84 -8.11
CA ARG A 209 -14.17 10.58 -6.88
C ARG A 209 -13.23 10.31 -5.70
N LEU A 210 -12.37 9.29 -5.76
CA LEU A 210 -11.38 9.05 -4.71
C LEU A 210 -10.38 10.20 -4.66
N SER A 211 -9.97 10.52 -3.44
CA SER A 211 -8.77 11.31 -3.19
C SER A 211 -7.52 10.59 -3.73
N MET A 212 -6.41 11.30 -3.79
CA MET A 212 -5.15 10.69 -4.20
C MET A 212 -4.74 9.56 -3.25
N GLU A 213 -4.91 9.77 -1.95
CA GLU A 213 -4.63 8.79 -0.90
C GLU A 213 -5.50 7.53 -1.04
N GLY A 214 -6.77 7.71 -1.39
CA GLY A 214 -7.68 6.59 -1.69
C GLY A 214 -7.23 5.78 -2.91
N ARG A 215 -6.78 6.46 -3.99
CA ARG A 215 -6.21 5.79 -5.17
C ARG A 215 -4.92 5.05 -4.85
N LEU A 216 -4.05 5.64 -4.01
CA LEU A 216 -2.82 5.00 -3.52
C LEU A 216 -3.13 3.71 -2.74
N THR A 217 -4.15 3.73 -1.88
CA THR A 217 -4.64 2.54 -1.17
C THR A 217 -5.15 1.47 -2.14
N LEU A 218 -5.96 1.84 -3.14
CA LEU A 218 -6.53 0.92 -4.12
C LEU A 218 -5.44 0.25 -4.95
N CYS A 219 -4.51 1.02 -5.51
CA CYS A 219 -3.39 0.50 -6.29
C CYS A 219 -2.41 -0.33 -5.44
N ASN A 220 -2.17 0.06 -4.17
CA ASN A 220 -1.36 -0.70 -3.22
C ASN A 220 -1.88 -2.14 -3.06
N LEU A 221 -3.20 -2.30 -2.91
CA LEU A 221 -3.82 -3.59 -2.66
C LEU A 221 -4.05 -4.44 -3.92
N SER A 222 -3.72 -3.94 -5.11
CA SER A 222 -3.86 -4.69 -6.36
C SER A 222 -3.08 -5.99 -6.35
N ILE A 223 -1.88 -5.98 -5.75
CA ILE A 223 -1.03 -7.17 -5.69
C ILE A 223 -1.60 -8.26 -4.79
N GLU A 224 -2.51 -7.93 -3.88
CA GLU A 224 -3.19 -8.91 -3.03
C GLU A 224 -4.29 -9.69 -3.79
N MET A 225 -4.62 -9.27 -5.02
CA MET A 225 -5.40 -10.05 -5.99
C MET A 225 -4.51 -10.81 -6.98
N GLY A 226 -3.20 -10.83 -6.76
CA GLY A 226 -2.22 -11.44 -7.67
C GLY A 226 -1.87 -10.59 -8.89
N ALA A 227 -2.34 -9.35 -8.98
CA ALA A 227 -2.00 -8.45 -10.08
C ALA A 227 -0.51 -8.12 -10.14
N ARG A 228 0.00 -7.86 -11.34
CA ARG A 228 1.36 -7.34 -11.52
C ARG A 228 1.51 -5.91 -11.02
N GLY A 229 0.43 -5.13 -11.12
CA GLY A 229 0.30 -3.76 -10.65
C GLY A 229 -1.13 -3.26 -10.86
N GLY A 230 -1.41 -2.08 -10.31
CA GLY A 230 -2.67 -1.38 -10.51
C GLY A 230 -2.39 0.06 -10.97
N ILE A 231 -3.26 0.62 -11.80
CA ILE A 231 -3.09 1.98 -12.32
C ILE A 231 -4.43 2.71 -12.35
N VAL A 232 -4.38 4.02 -12.13
CA VAL A 232 -5.50 4.95 -12.33
C VAL A 232 -5.04 6.00 -13.33
N ALA A 233 -5.87 6.33 -14.31
CA ALA A 233 -5.56 7.39 -15.27
C ALA A 233 -5.40 8.74 -14.53
N PRO A 234 -4.31 9.49 -14.80
CA PRO A 234 -4.10 10.78 -14.15
C PRO A 234 -5.14 11.80 -14.61
N ASP A 235 -5.69 12.53 -13.65
CA ASP A 235 -6.70 13.55 -13.84
C ASP A 235 -6.39 14.80 -12.99
N GLU A 236 -7.37 15.68 -12.80
CA GLU A 236 -7.24 16.93 -12.03
C GLU A 236 -6.83 16.65 -10.58
N VAL A 237 -7.28 15.54 -9.98
CA VAL A 237 -6.90 15.13 -8.61
C VAL A 237 -5.40 14.81 -8.57
N THR A 238 -4.91 14.09 -9.57
CA THR A 238 -3.48 13.75 -9.71
C THR A 238 -2.64 15.02 -9.93
N MET A 239 -3.08 15.92 -10.82
CA MET A 239 -2.37 17.17 -11.09
C MET A 239 -2.30 18.06 -9.85
N ALA A 240 -3.42 18.21 -9.11
CA ALA A 240 -3.47 18.97 -7.89
C ALA A 240 -2.54 18.41 -6.81
N TYR A 241 -2.46 17.08 -6.69
CA TYR A 241 -1.59 16.41 -5.73
C TYR A 241 -0.11 16.59 -6.05
N VAL A 242 0.28 16.53 -7.32
CA VAL A 242 1.69 16.66 -7.76
C VAL A 242 2.19 18.11 -7.73
N LYS A 243 1.31 19.08 -7.99
CA LYS A 243 1.70 20.50 -8.12
C LYS A 243 2.40 21.02 -6.87
N GLY A 244 3.59 21.56 -7.06
CA GLY A 244 4.39 22.17 -5.97
C GLY A 244 5.15 21.18 -5.09
N ARG A 245 5.18 19.88 -5.46
CA ARG A 245 6.06 18.90 -4.83
C ARG A 245 7.50 19.14 -5.24
N ASP A 246 8.46 18.75 -4.40
CA ASP A 246 9.89 19.07 -4.54
C ASP A 246 10.49 18.65 -5.88
N PHE A 247 10.08 17.50 -6.41
CA PHE A 247 10.56 16.95 -7.69
C PHE A 247 9.54 17.08 -8.82
N ALA A 248 8.43 17.79 -8.59
CA ALA A 248 7.48 18.09 -9.64
C ALA A 248 8.05 19.09 -10.65
N PRO A 249 7.71 18.99 -11.94
CA PRO A 249 8.06 20.03 -12.90
C PRO A 249 7.53 21.41 -12.49
N THR A 250 8.22 22.47 -12.89
CA THR A 250 7.83 23.86 -12.61
C THR A 250 7.85 24.71 -13.87
N GLY A 251 7.12 25.84 -13.88
CA GLY A 251 7.05 26.75 -15.03
C GLY A 251 6.62 26.04 -16.32
N ASP A 252 7.25 26.38 -17.45
CA ASP A 252 6.95 25.81 -18.75
C ASP A 252 7.09 24.26 -18.79
N ALA A 253 7.94 23.69 -17.93
CA ALA A 253 8.08 22.25 -17.83
C ALA A 253 6.83 21.61 -17.19
N TRP A 254 6.19 22.31 -16.25
CA TRP A 254 4.90 21.89 -15.70
C TRP A 254 3.81 21.87 -16.77
N ASP A 255 3.70 22.92 -17.56
CA ASP A 255 2.65 23.02 -18.58
C ASP A 255 2.80 21.93 -19.66
N ARG A 256 4.03 21.66 -20.08
CA ARG A 256 4.32 20.52 -21.01
C ARG A 256 4.02 19.17 -20.37
N ALA A 257 4.34 18.98 -19.11
CA ALA A 257 4.06 17.75 -18.37
C ALA A 257 2.56 17.51 -18.24
N VAL A 258 1.79 18.54 -17.85
CA VAL A 258 0.32 18.43 -17.74
C VAL A 258 -0.31 18.11 -19.11
N ALA A 259 0.13 18.77 -20.19
CA ALA A 259 -0.35 18.50 -21.52
C ALA A 259 -0.10 17.02 -21.94
N TYR A 260 1.07 16.47 -21.60
CA TYR A 260 1.38 15.06 -21.83
C TYR A 260 0.55 14.15 -20.92
N TRP A 261 0.46 14.43 -19.62
CA TRP A 261 -0.27 13.60 -18.66
C TRP A 261 -1.76 13.49 -18.99
N GLN A 262 -2.38 14.53 -19.55
CA GLN A 262 -3.77 14.51 -20.01
C GLN A 262 -4.02 13.53 -21.17
N THR A 263 -2.97 13.12 -21.90
CA THR A 263 -3.06 12.09 -22.93
C THR A 263 -3.02 10.67 -22.37
N LEU A 264 -2.59 10.50 -21.10
CA LEU A 264 -2.41 9.23 -20.42
C LEU A 264 -3.76 8.69 -19.89
N LYS A 265 -4.58 8.24 -20.81
CA LYS A 265 -5.82 7.51 -20.55
C LYS A 265 -6.00 6.45 -21.63
N SER A 266 -6.72 5.41 -21.33
CA SER A 266 -7.12 4.41 -22.32
C SER A 266 -7.97 5.05 -23.41
N ASP A 267 -7.79 4.62 -24.65
CA ASP A 267 -8.64 5.03 -25.76
C ASP A 267 -10.08 4.54 -25.52
N ASP A 268 -11.07 5.23 -26.07
CA ASP A 268 -12.49 4.91 -25.81
C ASP A 268 -12.86 3.49 -26.30
N ASP A 269 -12.16 3.00 -27.31
CA ASP A 269 -12.29 1.68 -27.91
C ASP A 269 -11.12 0.74 -27.57
N ALA A 270 -10.36 1.03 -26.51
CA ALA A 270 -9.33 0.14 -26.01
C ALA A 270 -9.94 -1.20 -25.58
N VAL A 271 -9.29 -2.29 -25.96
CA VAL A 271 -9.72 -3.65 -25.63
C VAL A 271 -8.84 -4.18 -24.49
N PHE A 272 -9.49 -4.66 -23.45
CA PHE A 272 -8.83 -5.32 -22.33
C PHE A 272 -9.01 -6.84 -22.44
N ASP A 273 -8.00 -7.60 -22.00
CA ASP A 273 -8.11 -9.07 -21.94
C ASP A 273 -9.19 -9.54 -20.98
N ARG A 274 -9.52 -8.72 -19.96
CA ARG A 274 -10.59 -8.98 -18.99
C ARG A 274 -11.19 -7.69 -18.45
N GLU A 275 -12.50 -7.68 -18.26
CA GLU A 275 -13.21 -6.54 -17.67
C GLU A 275 -14.18 -6.99 -16.59
N TYR A 276 -14.29 -6.16 -15.53
CA TYR A 276 -15.28 -6.30 -14.48
C TYR A 276 -15.97 -4.96 -14.21
N ARG A 277 -17.24 -5.03 -13.81
CA ARG A 277 -18.01 -3.86 -13.36
C ARG A 277 -18.63 -4.11 -12.01
N PHE A 278 -18.54 -3.11 -11.13
CA PHE A 278 -19.12 -3.13 -9.79
C PHE A 278 -19.86 -1.83 -9.53
N ASP A 279 -20.91 -1.92 -8.68
CA ASP A 279 -21.61 -0.77 -8.17
C ASP A 279 -21.06 -0.41 -6.78
N ALA A 280 -20.59 0.82 -6.64
CA ALA A 280 -20.07 1.34 -5.37
C ALA A 280 -21.11 1.35 -4.24
N ALA A 281 -22.42 1.45 -4.58
CA ALA A 281 -23.49 1.40 -3.61
C ALA A 281 -23.62 0.06 -2.88
N CYS A 282 -23.08 -1.04 -3.47
CA CYS A 282 -23.04 -2.36 -2.85
C CYS A 282 -21.89 -2.54 -1.85
N ILE A 283 -21.01 -1.54 -1.73
CA ILE A 283 -19.83 -1.63 -0.86
C ILE A 283 -20.19 -1.08 0.52
N GLU A 284 -20.03 -1.91 1.53
CA GLU A 284 -20.19 -1.56 2.93
C GLU A 284 -18.82 -1.52 3.65
N PRO A 285 -18.70 -0.95 4.87
CA PRO A 285 -17.53 -1.11 5.70
C PRO A 285 -17.18 -2.58 5.88
N ARG A 286 -15.91 -2.97 5.68
CA ARG A 286 -15.50 -4.37 5.57
C ARG A 286 -14.43 -4.75 6.56
N ILE A 287 -14.43 -6.04 6.90
CA ILE A 287 -13.40 -6.71 7.70
C ILE A 287 -13.03 -8.05 7.05
N THR A 288 -11.82 -8.54 7.34
CA THR A 288 -11.48 -9.93 7.02
C THR A 288 -11.78 -10.84 8.21
N TYR A 289 -12.13 -12.11 7.91
CA TYR A 289 -12.41 -13.12 8.92
C TYR A 289 -11.41 -14.31 8.87
N GLY A 290 -10.53 -14.32 7.89
CA GLY A 290 -9.59 -15.42 7.67
C GLY A 290 -8.15 -14.95 7.56
N THR A 291 -7.32 -15.78 6.94
CA THR A 291 -5.85 -15.61 6.85
C THR A 291 -5.37 -15.09 5.50
N ASN A 292 -6.26 -14.51 4.70
CA ASN A 292 -5.92 -13.78 3.48
C ASN A 292 -6.96 -12.66 3.22
N PRO A 293 -6.60 -11.62 2.44
CA PRO A 293 -7.48 -10.47 2.20
C PRO A 293 -8.77 -10.79 1.42
N GLY A 294 -8.81 -11.89 0.67
CA GLY A 294 -10.02 -12.35 -0.05
C GLY A 294 -11.10 -12.92 0.87
N MET A 295 -10.73 -13.28 2.10
CA MET A 295 -11.69 -13.75 3.11
C MET A 295 -12.32 -12.55 3.84
N GLY A 296 -13.07 -11.72 3.10
CA GLY A 296 -13.68 -10.47 3.55
C GLY A 296 -15.21 -10.53 3.58
N ILE A 297 -15.80 -9.88 4.60
CA ILE A 297 -17.25 -9.68 4.76
C ILE A 297 -17.57 -8.23 5.10
N ALA A 298 -18.82 -7.81 4.91
CA ALA A 298 -19.31 -6.58 5.52
C ALA A 298 -19.17 -6.67 7.05
N VAL A 299 -18.88 -5.57 7.72
CA VAL A 299 -18.72 -5.54 9.19
C VAL A 299 -19.96 -6.05 9.93
N THR A 300 -21.14 -5.90 9.33
CA THR A 300 -22.43 -6.37 9.84
C THR A 300 -22.79 -7.79 9.38
N GLY A 301 -22.00 -8.36 8.47
CA GLY A 301 -22.25 -9.66 7.85
C GLY A 301 -21.88 -10.85 8.72
N HIS A 302 -21.99 -12.02 8.13
CA HIS A 302 -21.67 -13.31 8.75
C HIS A 302 -20.56 -14.00 7.94
N ILE A 303 -19.72 -14.75 8.62
CA ILE A 303 -18.77 -15.66 7.99
C ILE A 303 -19.57 -16.68 7.14
N PRO A 304 -19.16 -17.00 5.91
CA PRO A 304 -19.81 -18.02 5.10
C PRO A 304 -19.94 -19.35 5.85
N THR A 305 -21.00 -20.10 5.56
CA THR A 305 -21.12 -21.47 6.07
C THR A 305 -20.24 -22.43 5.26
N LEU A 306 -19.90 -23.58 5.82
CA LEU A 306 -19.03 -24.54 5.13
C LEU A 306 -19.68 -25.07 3.82
N GLU A 307 -21.01 -25.14 3.80
CA GLU A 307 -21.79 -25.58 2.64
C GLU A 307 -21.74 -24.60 1.48
N SER A 308 -21.62 -23.29 1.78
CA SER A 308 -21.53 -22.22 0.77
C SER A 308 -20.16 -22.15 0.09
N ILE A 309 -19.15 -22.85 0.64
CA ILE A 309 -17.82 -22.92 0.07
C ILE A 309 -17.71 -24.10 -0.89
N GLU A 310 -17.15 -23.86 -2.08
CA GLU A 310 -16.84 -24.92 -3.04
C GLU A 310 -15.97 -26.01 -2.41
N SER A 311 -16.20 -27.27 -2.79
CA SER A 311 -15.58 -28.45 -2.16
C SER A 311 -14.06 -28.36 -2.05
N GLU A 312 -13.41 -27.84 -3.09
CA GLU A 312 -11.96 -27.68 -3.17
C GLU A 312 -11.42 -26.65 -2.17
N GLY A 313 -12.19 -25.61 -1.84
CA GLY A 313 -11.83 -24.54 -0.91
C GLY A 313 -12.07 -24.87 0.57
N ARG A 314 -12.91 -25.87 0.89
CA ARG A 314 -13.38 -26.13 2.26
C ARG A 314 -12.27 -26.42 3.26
N ALA A 315 -11.26 -27.18 2.85
CA ALA A 315 -10.13 -27.52 3.74
C ALA A 315 -9.32 -26.28 4.12
N SER A 316 -9.02 -25.41 3.16
CA SER A 316 -8.31 -24.13 3.38
C SER A 316 -9.15 -23.18 4.22
N PHE A 317 -10.43 -23.05 3.93
CA PHE A 317 -11.39 -22.25 4.70
C PHE A 317 -11.45 -22.70 6.16
N ALA A 318 -11.63 -24.00 6.41
CA ALA A 318 -11.67 -24.56 7.77
C ALA A 318 -10.34 -24.35 8.52
N LYS A 319 -9.19 -24.49 7.83
CA LYS A 319 -7.87 -24.21 8.42
C LYS A 319 -7.77 -22.76 8.84
N SER A 320 -8.16 -21.82 7.99
CA SER A 320 -8.11 -20.37 8.27
C SER A 320 -8.99 -20.00 9.46
N LEU A 321 -10.22 -20.52 9.52
CA LEU A 321 -11.11 -20.26 10.67
C LEU A 321 -10.58 -20.84 11.97
N ARG A 322 -9.99 -22.03 11.93
CA ARG A 322 -9.35 -22.64 13.12
C ARG A 322 -8.22 -21.76 13.64
N TYR A 323 -7.37 -21.22 12.75
CA TYR A 323 -6.31 -20.29 13.15
C TYR A 323 -6.88 -19.02 13.77
N MET A 324 -7.89 -18.44 13.13
CA MET A 324 -8.56 -17.22 13.63
C MET A 324 -9.41 -17.47 14.87
N GLY A 325 -9.79 -18.73 15.17
CA GLY A 325 -10.66 -19.07 16.29
C GLY A 325 -12.12 -18.72 16.06
N PHE A 326 -12.56 -18.66 14.80
CA PHE A 326 -13.94 -18.36 14.42
C PHE A 326 -14.68 -19.60 13.92
N ALA A 327 -16.01 -19.57 13.95
CA ALA A 327 -16.89 -20.60 13.43
C ALA A 327 -17.55 -20.20 12.10
N PRO A 328 -17.85 -21.17 11.20
CA PRO A 328 -18.69 -20.90 10.04
C PRO A 328 -20.06 -20.33 10.46
N GLY A 329 -20.56 -19.33 9.74
CA GLY A 329 -21.82 -18.64 10.06
C GLY A 329 -21.76 -17.63 11.20
N GLU A 330 -20.62 -17.48 11.87
CA GLU A 330 -20.45 -16.57 12.99
C GLU A 330 -20.55 -15.09 12.54
N ARG A 331 -21.13 -14.25 13.40
CA ARG A 331 -21.13 -12.80 13.27
C ARG A 331 -20.00 -12.21 14.09
N LEU A 332 -19.15 -11.40 13.47
CA LEU A 332 -17.98 -10.83 14.14
C LEU A 332 -18.23 -9.47 14.81
N LEU A 333 -19.35 -8.80 14.49
CA LEU A 333 -19.74 -7.56 15.14
C LEU A 333 -19.89 -7.78 16.66
N GLY A 334 -19.19 -7.01 17.48
CA GLY A 334 -19.12 -7.17 18.93
C GLY A 334 -18.02 -8.14 19.42
N HIS A 335 -17.30 -8.81 18.53
CA HIS A 335 -16.16 -9.65 18.92
C HIS A 335 -15.04 -8.80 19.53
N LYS A 336 -14.52 -9.20 20.71
CA LYS A 336 -13.46 -8.47 21.43
C LYS A 336 -12.17 -8.46 20.63
N ILE A 337 -11.45 -7.33 20.71
CA ILE A 337 -10.12 -7.16 20.10
C ILE A 337 -9.11 -6.69 21.14
N ASP A 338 -7.84 -6.96 20.91
CA ASP A 338 -6.74 -6.59 21.82
C ASP A 338 -5.92 -5.43 21.27
N TYR A 339 -5.77 -5.34 19.93
CA TYR A 339 -4.91 -4.36 19.29
C TYR A 339 -5.64 -3.64 18.15
N VAL A 340 -5.23 -2.39 17.94
CA VAL A 340 -5.56 -1.62 16.73
C VAL A 340 -4.26 -1.09 16.13
N PHE A 341 -4.10 -1.24 14.82
CA PHE A 341 -2.98 -0.70 14.07
C PHE A 341 -3.50 0.20 12.93
N LEU A 342 -3.13 1.49 12.97
CA LEU A 342 -3.29 2.43 11.87
C LEU A 342 -1.90 2.76 11.32
N GLY A 343 -1.67 2.48 10.03
CA GLY A 343 -0.36 2.70 9.42
C GLY A 343 -0.16 1.91 8.14
N ALA A 344 1.09 1.60 7.85
CA ALA A 344 1.58 0.94 6.64
C ALA A 344 1.52 1.82 5.38
N CYS A 345 2.11 1.31 4.28
CA CYS A 345 2.03 1.98 2.98
C CYS A 345 0.60 2.04 2.42
N THR A 346 -0.33 1.24 2.95
CA THR A 346 -1.75 1.29 2.60
C THR A 346 -2.45 2.50 3.20
N ASN A 347 -2.37 2.70 4.52
CA ASN A 347 -3.18 3.67 5.27
C ASN A 347 -2.37 4.37 6.37
N GLY A 348 -1.22 4.92 6.02
CA GLY A 348 -0.39 5.74 6.90
C GLY A 348 -0.31 7.21 6.46
N ARG A 349 -1.29 7.72 5.70
CA ARG A 349 -1.32 9.07 5.15
C ARG A 349 -2.22 9.99 5.97
N VAL A 350 -2.12 11.30 5.77
CA VAL A 350 -2.87 12.30 6.55
C VAL A 350 -4.37 12.06 6.52
N GLU A 351 -4.93 11.69 5.35
CA GLU A 351 -6.36 11.39 5.21
C GLU A 351 -6.81 10.25 6.12
N ASP A 352 -5.98 9.22 6.28
CA ASP A 352 -6.27 8.08 7.16
C ASP A 352 -6.35 8.53 8.63
N PHE A 353 -5.46 9.43 9.05
CA PHE A 353 -5.48 10.02 10.39
C PHE A 353 -6.67 10.96 10.58
N ARG A 354 -7.06 11.75 9.56
CA ARG A 354 -8.28 12.56 9.59
C ARG A 354 -9.52 11.68 9.76
N ALA A 355 -9.61 10.59 8.98
CA ALA A 355 -10.71 9.63 9.07
C ALA A 355 -10.78 9.00 10.46
N PHE A 356 -9.65 8.52 10.98
CA PHE A 356 -9.57 7.93 12.32
C PHE A 356 -9.96 8.97 13.40
N ALA A 357 -9.40 10.17 13.35
CA ALA A 357 -9.67 11.25 14.29
C ALA A 357 -11.16 11.67 14.29
N SER A 358 -11.83 11.62 13.15
CA SER A 358 -13.26 11.95 13.04
C SER A 358 -14.16 11.05 13.90
N ILE A 359 -13.79 9.80 14.05
CA ILE A 359 -14.50 8.82 14.90
C ILE A 359 -14.16 9.00 16.37
N VAL A 360 -12.88 9.26 16.70
CA VAL A 360 -12.41 9.24 18.10
C VAL A 360 -12.57 10.60 18.80
N LYS A 361 -12.81 11.68 18.09
CA LYS A 361 -12.99 13.03 18.65
C LYS A 361 -14.06 13.06 19.73
N GLY A 362 -13.67 13.53 20.91
CA GLY A 362 -14.58 13.59 22.09
C GLY A 362 -14.83 12.24 22.78
N ARG A 363 -14.13 11.19 22.36
CA ARG A 363 -14.22 9.84 22.95
C ARG A 363 -12.89 9.41 23.54
N LYS A 364 -12.88 8.27 24.22
CA LYS A 364 -11.66 7.68 24.78
C LYS A 364 -11.44 6.29 24.20
N ARG A 365 -10.20 5.95 23.92
CA ARG A 365 -9.78 4.59 23.59
C ARG A 365 -10.24 3.61 24.69
N HIS A 366 -10.72 2.46 24.29
CA HIS A 366 -11.05 1.40 25.24
C HIS A 366 -9.80 1.00 26.04
N PRO A 367 -9.87 0.90 27.39
CA PRO A 367 -8.70 0.68 28.24
C PRO A 367 -7.92 -0.62 27.90
N ASP A 368 -8.64 -1.67 27.49
CA ASP A 368 -8.04 -2.97 27.19
C ASP A 368 -7.43 -3.06 25.77
N VAL A 369 -7.55 -2.02 24.95
CA VAL A 369 -7.02 -2.01 23.57
C VAL A 369 -5.67 -1.32 23.54
N VAL A 370 -4.65 -1.99 23.04
CA VAL A 370 -3.37 -1.37 22.65
C VAL A 370 -3.52 -0.83 21.23
N ALA A 371 -3.22 0.45 21.02
CA ALA A 371 -3.36 1.06 19.70
C ALA A 371 -2.06 1.74 19.25
N TRP A 372 -1.56 1.33 18.08
CA TRP A 372 -0.40 1.93 17.44
C TRP A 372 -0.83 2.73 16.22
N LEU A 373 -0.64 4.04 16.29
CA LEU A 373 -0.90 4.96 15.18
C LEU A 373 0.43 5.40 14.60
N VAL A 374 0.75 4.92 13.40
CA VAL A 374 2.08 5.04 12.79
C VAL A 374 1.99 5.83 11.49
N PRO A 375 2.42 7.10 11.47
CA PRO A 375 2.51 7.89 10.24
C PRO A 375 3.44 7.23 9.22
N GLY A 376 3.09 7.34 7.93
CA GLY A 376 3.87 6.75 6.87
C GLY A 376 5.17 7.52 6.56
N SER A 377 5.27 8.78 7.00
CA SER A 377 6.46 9.62 6.80
C SER A 377 6.55 10.73 7.86
N TRP A 378 7.73 11.33 8.01
CA TRP A 378 7.89 12.54 8.83
C TRP A 378 7.08 13.73 8.30
N ARG A 379 6.79 13.76 7.00
CA ARG A 379 5.88 14.76 6.44
C ARG A 379 4.46 14.56 6.95
N VAL A 380 3.93 13.33 6.92
CA VAL A 380 2.62 13.01 7.51
C VAL A 380 2.58 13.41 8.98
N MET A 381 3.63 13.11 9.76
CA MET A 381 3.71 13.51 11.17
C MET A 381 3.53 15.03 11.31
N ARG A 382 4.31 15.83 10.56
CA ARG A 382 4.19 17.30 10.61
C ARG A 382 2.82 17.81 10.16
N GLU A 383 2.20 17.18 9.18
CA GLU A 383 0.87 17.60 8.68
C GLU A 383 -0.22 17.30 9.72
N ILE A 384 -0.21 16.14 10.39
CA ILE A 384 -1.18 15.83 11.46
C ILE A 384 -0.99 16.72 12.69
N GLU A 385 0.24 17.14 13.01
CA GLU A 385 0.53 18.12 14.05
C GLU A 385 0.04 19.52 13.66
N ALA A 386 0.28 19.96 12.44
CA ALA A 386 -0.17 21.25 11.94
C ALA A 386 -1.71 21.39 11.92
N GLU A 387 -2.42 20.28 11.74
CA GLU A 387 -3.88 20.22 11.75
C GLU A 387 -4.47 19.99 13.17
N GLY A 388 -3.63 19.77 14.20
CA GLY A 388 -4.06 19.45 15.56
C GLY A 388 -4.73 18.09 15.70
N ILE A 389 -4.54 17.20 14.73
CA ILE A 389 -5.05 15.83 14.77
C ILE A 389 -4.36 15.05 15.88
N ASP A 390 -3.05 15.26 16.07
CA ASP A 390 -2.25 14.64 17.14
C ASP A 390 -2.80 14.97 18.52
N VAL A 391 -3.24 16.21 18.76
CA VAL A 391 -3.88 16.65 20.02
C VAL A 391 -5.16 15.86 20.23
N THR A 392 -6.03 15.78 19.22
CA THR A 392 -7.28 15.00 19.27
C THR A 392 -7.02 13.53 19.63
N LEU A 393 -6.02 12.93 19.00
CA LEU A 393 -5.67 11.52 19.19
C LEU A 393 -5.07 11.27 20.60
N ARG A 394 -4.17 12.14 21.06
CA ARG A 394 -3.58 12.07 22.41
C ARG A 394 -4.62 12.27 23.50
N GLU A 395 -5.54 13.25 23.33
CA GLU A 395 -6.66 13.45 24.23
C GLU A 395 -7.57 12.21 24.30
N ALA A 396 -7.74 11.51 23.20
CA ALA A 396 -8.49 10.25 23.18
C ALA A 396 -7.72 9.06 23.80
N GLY A 397 -6.45 9.25 24.20
CA GLY A 397 -5.61 8.24 24.84
C GLY A 397 -4.85 7.35 23.87
N PHE A 398 -4.59 7.84 22.65
CA PHE A 398 -3.78 7.13 21.66
C PHE A 398 -2.31 7.56 21.70
N GLU A 399 -1.42 6.61 21.42
CA GLU A 399 -0.01 6.83 21.19
C GLU A 399 0.24 6.98 19.68
N ILE A 400 0.86 8.09 19.28
CA ILE A 400 1.33 8.29 17.92
C ILE A 400 2.82 7.96 17.91
N ARG A 401 3.18 7.02 17.05
CA ARG A 401 4.54 6.53 16.90
C ARG A 401 5.31 7.29 15.83
N GLN A 402 6.62 7.11 15.78
CA GLN A 402 7.47 7.63 14.74
C GLN A 402 7.26 6.85 13.42
N PRO A 403 7.49 7.47 12.25
CA PRO A 403 7.22 6.86 10.95
C PRO A 403 7.97 5.55 10.70
N GLY A 404 7.31 4.59 10.04
CA GLY A 404 7.90 3.30 9.66
C GLY A 404 6.83 2.25 9.34
N CYS A 405 7.27 1.07 8.93
CA CYS A 405 6.37 -0.04 8.62
C CYS A 405 5.73 -0.69 9.85
N SER A 406 6.38 -0.61 11.03
CA SER A 406 5.84 -1.08 12.32
C SER A 406 5.31 -2.52 12.26
N ALA A 407 4.18 -2.76 12.93
CA ALA A 407 3.50 -4.05 12.96
C ALA A 407 2.99 -4.55 11.60
N CYS A 408 3.07 -3.78 10.51
CA CYS A 408 2.70 -4.29 9.19
C CYS A 408 3.47 -5.55 8.79
N LEU A 409 4.75 -5.61 9.16
CA LEU A 409 5.66 -6.76 8.94
C LEU A 409 6.13 -7.42 10.23
N ALA A 410 6.04 -6.70 11.36
CA ALA A 410 6.58 -7.13 12.66
C ALA A 410 8.09 -7.50 12.58
N MET A 411 8.86 -6.81 11.76
CA MET A 411 10.32 -6.96 11.64
C MET A 411 11.07 -6.14 12.70
N ASN A 412 10.36 -5.29 13.43
CA ASN A 412 10.82 -4.53 14.60
C ASN A 412 10.14 -5.05 15.88
N ASP A 413 10.20 -4.26 16.96
CA ASP A 413 9.64 -4.64 18.27
C ASP A 413 8.09 -4.50 18.33
N ASP A 414 7.46 -3.90 17.32
CA ASP A 414 6.01 -3.75 17.25
C ASP A 414 5.35 -5.07 16.83
N ARG A 415 5.06 -5.93 17.79
CA ARG A 415 4.49 -7.26 17.56
C ARG A 415 3.21 -7.47 18.34
N VAL A 416 2.21 -8.00 17.65
CA VAL A 416 0.96 -8.47 18.28
C VAL A 416 1.22 -9.80 19.01
N GLY A 417 0.74 -9.92 20.23
CA GLY A 417 0.92 -11.12 21.05
C GLY A 417 0.22 -12.36 20.48
N GLU A 418 0.72 -13.54 20.85
CA GLU A 418 0.15 -14.83 20.42
C GLU A 418 -1.31 -14.97 20.87
N GLY A 419 -2.17 -15.43 19.95
CA GLY A 419 -3.61 -15.60 20.15
C GLY A 419 -4.43 -14.31 20.23
N LYS A 420 -3.77 -13.14 20.17
CA LYS A 420 -4.40 -11.83 20.26
C LYS A 420 -4.97 -11.36 18.91
N TYR A 421 -6.09 -10.63 18.98
CA TYR A 421 -6.76 -10.07 17.81
C TYR A 421 -6.33 -8.62 17.56
N ALA A 422 -5.90 -8.34 16.35
CA ALA A 422 -5.57 -6.99 15.89
C ALA A 422 -6.49 -6.56 14.74
N VAL A 423 -7.20 -5.45 14.89
CA VAL A 423 -7.84 -4.75 13.77
C VAL A 423 -6.80 -3.83 13.15
N SER A 424 -6.51 -4.03 11.87
CA SER A 424 -5.33 -3.47 11.22
C SER A 424 -5.63 -2.88 9.84
N THR A 425 -5.06 -1.72 9.57
CA THR A 425 -5.11 -1.11 8.24
C THR A 425 -3.98 -1.59 7.31
N SER A 426 -3.14 -2.54 7.76
CA SER A 426 -2.10 -3.16 6.93
C SER A 426 -2.66 -3.86 5.69
N ASN A 427 -1.78 -4.37 4.85
CA ASN A 427 -2.16 -4.95 3.55
C ASN A 427 -2.35 -6.47 3.58
N ARG A 428 -1.72 -7.18 4.51
CA ARG A 428 -1.71 -8.65 4.60
C ARG A 428 -2.03 -9.13 5.99
N ASN A 429 -2.71 -10.30 6.07
CA ASN A 429 -3.12 -10.93 7.33
C ASN A 429 -2.89 -12.45 7.36
N PHE A 430 -1.88 -12.95 6.64
CA PHE A 430 -1.53 -14.37 6.75
C PHE A 430 -1.07 -14.73 8.16
N GLU A 431 -1.09 -16.03 8.48
CA GLU A 431 -0.72 -16.56 9.79
C GLU A 431 0.62 -15.99 10.29
N GLY A 432 0.62 -15.33 11.42
CA GLY A 432 1.81 -14.75 12.04
C GLY A 432 2.34 -13.45 11.46
N ARG A 433 1.64 -12.80 10.51
CA ARG A 433 2.10 -11.57 9.84
C ARG A 433 2.49 -10.45 10.78
N GLN A 434 1.70 -10.19 11.83
CA GLN A 434 1.93 -9.13 12.82
C GLN A 434 2.57 -9.64 14.11
N GLY A 435 3.05 -10.87 14.12
CA GLY A 435 3.64 -11.55 15.26
C GLY A 435 3.27 -13.03 15.29
N ARG A 436 4.10 -13.86 15.91
CA ARG A 436 3.84 -15.31 16.00
C ARG A 436 2.48 -15.57 16.65
N GLY A 437 1.61 -16.30 15.96
CA GLY A 437 0.27 -16.63 16.46
C GLY A 437 -0.71 -15.47 16.52
N ALA A 438 -0.35 -14.28 16.04
CA ALA A 438 -1.23 -13.12 15.96
C ALA A 438 -2.37 -13.32 14.97
N ARG A 439 -3.57 -12.84 15.31
CA ARG A 439 -4.80 -12.94 14.52
C ARG A 439 -5.15 -11.57 13.97
N THR A 440 -4.84 -11.33 12.70
CA THR A 440 -5.02 -10.02 12.07
C THR A 440 -6.32 -9.96 11.29
N ILE A 441 -7.13 -8.95 11.59
CA ILE A 441 -8.37 -8.58 10.90
C ILE A 441 -8.09 -7.30 10.13
N LEU A 442 -8.05 -7.37 8.80
CA LEU A 442 -7.88 -6.19 7.96
C LEU A 442 -9.18 -5.37 7.95
N ALA A 443 -9.01 -4.05 8.07
CA ALA A 443 -10.12 -3.11 8.09
C ALA A 443 -9.69 -1.72 7.59
N SER A 444 -10.66 -0.86 7.33
CA SER A 444 -10.42 0.56 7.01
C SER A 444 -10.08 1.38 8.27
N PRO A 445 -9.48 2.58 8.11
CA PRO A 445 -9.23 3.49 9.22
C PRO A 445 -10.45 3.80 10.07
N LEU A 446 -11.63 3.92 9.46
CA LEU A 446 -12.89 4.18 10.17
C LEU A 446 -13.32 2.99 11.04
N VAL A 447 -13.24 1.77 10.50
CA VAL A 447 -13.55 0.54 11.27
C VAL A 447 -12.53 0.33 12.39
N ALA A 448 -11.24 0.59 12.12
CA ALA A 448 -10.18 0.51 13.12
C ALA A 448 -10.40 1.50 14.26
N ALA A 449 -10.81 2.73 13.96
CA ALA A 449 -11.14 3.75 14.96
C ALA A 449 -12.35 3.34 15.82
N ALA A 450 -13.41 2.83 15.16
CA ALA A 450 -14.60 2.33 15.88
C ALA A 450 -14.22 1.19 16.83
N ALA A 451 -13.43 0.24 16.35
CA ALA A 451 -12.95 -0.87 17.16
C ALA A 451 -12.07 -0.42 18.35
N ALA A 452 -11.23 0.61 18.14
CA ALA A 452 -10.38 1.15 19.21
C ALA A 452 -11.20 1.80 20.34
N ILE A 453 -12.35 2.41 20.03
CA ILE A 453 -13.22 3.05 21.02
C ILE A 453 -14.08 2.02 21.76
N THR A 454 -14.63 1.04 21.04
CA THR A 454 -15.56 0.05 21.62
C THR A 454 -14.88 -1.14 22.28
N GLY A 455 -13.61 -1.42 21.94
CA GLY A 455 -12.90 -2.63 22.34
C GLY A 455 -13.36 -3.89 21.61
N THR A 456 -14.19 -3.72 20.59
CA THR A 456 -14.79 -4.80 19.80
C THR A 456 -14.84 -4.44 18.32
N ILE A 457 -15.05 -5.40 17.43
CA ILE A 457 -15.41 -5.12 16.04
C ILE A 457 -16.73 -4.35 16.02
N ALA A 458 -16.73 -3.15 15.44
CA ALA A 458 -17.86 -2.24 15.43
C ALA A 458 -18.09 -1.61 14.06
N ASP A 459 -19.34 -1.29 13.76
CA ASP A 459 -19.70 -0.54 12.57
C ASP A 459 -19.39 0.96 12.78
N PRO A 460 -18.49 1.55 11.98
CA PRO A 460 -18.13 2.96 12.17
C PRO A 460 -19.30 3.91 11.94
N ARG A 461 -20.33 3.51 11.17
CA ARG A 461 -21.52 4.32 10.89
C ARG A 461 -22.31 4.67 12.13
N GLU A 462 -22.27 3.81 13.17
CA GLU A 462 -22.93 4.04 14.46
C GLU A 462 -22.24 5.13 15.30
N LEU A 463 -20.96 5.38 15.04
CA LEU A 463 -20.15 6.38 15.77
C LEU A 463 -19.97 7.69 14.99
N MET A 464 -20.32 7.73 13.71
CA MET A 464 -20.24 8.93 12.90
C MET A 464 -21.39 9.89 13.28
N THR A 465 -21.04 11.09 13.75
CA THR A 465 -22.02 12.18 13.96
C THR A 465 -22.75 12.51 12.66
N VAL A 466 -24.03 12.75 12.78
CA VAL A 466 -24.93 13.17 11.67
C VAL A 466 -24.53 14.55 11.16
#